data_40b62f77943f44d46e9f58c73fc966a5
#
_entry.id   40b62f77943f44d46e9f58c73fc966a5
#
_cell.length_a   1.000
_cell.length_b   1.000
_cell.length_c   1.000
_cell.angle_alpha   90.00
_cell.angle_beta   90.00
_cell.angle_gamma   90.00
#
_symmetry.space_group_name_H-M   'P 1'
#
loop_
_entity.id
_entity.type
_entity.pdbx_description
1 polymer ?
#
loop_
_entity_poly.entity_id
_entity_poly.type
_entity_poly.pdbx_seq_one_letter_code
_entity_poly.pdbx_strand_id
1 'polypeptide(L)'
;YLCEAFLPDEAKDCIQQVIGALPFSAVELYHDNNDIHALQPNDVTRRHLHITHSPTVFVDSMTEVPSPISKALFSTEPENQPALLDFLRAQPRYDRYEIVASSSSLVELTAKGANKGGMVRRLAELLGIRQENVACVGDHANDISMLNWAGMAFAPANALPQVLALPQVHRL
;
A
#
# COMPACT_ATOMS: atom_id res chain seq x y z
N TYR A 1 5.71 -13.23 -13.21
CA TYR A 1 6.12 -12.49 -12.00
C TYR A 1 7.47 -13.04 -11.48
N LEU A 2 8.30 -12.15 -10.90
CA LEU A 2 9.58 -12.55 -10.28
C LEU A 2 9.39 -12.93 -8.80
N CYS A 3 8.42 -12.34 -8.15
CA CYS A 3 7.97 -12.70 -6.81
C CYS A 3 6.54 -12.19 -6.61
N GLU A 4 5.80 -12.86 -5.76
CA GLU A 4 4.43 -12.53 -5.38
C GLU A 4 4.32 -12.59 -3.86
N ALA A 5 3.46 -11.74 -3.30
CA ALA A 5 3.13 -11.75 -1.89
C ALA A 5 1.63 -11.44 -1.76
N PHE A 6 0.93 -12.35 -1.12
CA PHE A 6 -0.51 -12.23 -0.91
C PHE A 6 -0.84 -11.95 0.53
N LEU A 7 -1.91 -11.22 0.75
CA LEU A 7 -2.50 -11.07 2.07
C LEU A 7 -2.94 -12.44 2.58
N PRO A 8 -2.70 -12.75 3.86
CA PRO A 8 -3.23 -13.98 4.45
C PRO A 8 -4.77 -13.93 4.52
N ASP A 9 -5.43 -15.07 4.51
CA ASP A 9 -6.90 -15.16 4.43
C ASP A 9 -7.60 -14.40 5.57
N GLU A 10 -7.00 -14.34 6.75
CA GLU A 10 -7.52 -13.55 7.88
C GLU A 10 -7.56 -12.04 7.62
N ALA A 11 -6.89 -11.54 6.59
CA ALA A 11 -7.00 -10.14 6.19
C ALA A 11 -8.41 -9.77 5.73
N LYS A 12 -9.18 -10.72 5.20
CA LYS A 12 -10.58 -10.51 4.81
C LYS A 12 -11.43 -10.07 6.00
N ASP A 13 -11.20 -10.67 7.18
CA ASP A 13 -11.92 -10.30 8.41
C ASP A 13 -11.55 -8.87 8.84
N CYS A 14 -10.28 -8.52 8.77
CA CYS A 14 -9.81 -7.15 9.05
C CYS A 14 -10.45 -6.14 8.10
N ILE A 15 -10.44 -6.41 6.80
CA ILE A 15 -11.04 -5.55 5.78
C ILE A 15 -12.54 -5.38 6.02
N GLN A 16 -13.25 -6.47 6.30
CA GLN A 16 -14.68 -6.44 6.61
C GLN A 16 -15.00 -5.60 7.85
N GLN A 17 -14.15 -5.68 8.89
CA GLN A 17 -14.32 -4.86 10.11
C GLN A 17 -14.10 -3.37 9.81
N VAL A 18 -13.10 -3.01 9.00
CA VAL A 18 -12.85 -1.62 8.58
C VAL A 18 -14.07 -1.06 7.86
N ILE A 19 -14.54 -1.76 6.83
CA ILE A 19 -15.69 -1.32 6.02
C ILE A 19 -16.96 -1.22 6.87
N GLY A 20 -17.17 -2.15 7.79
CA GLY A 20 -18.34 -2.12 8.69
C GLY A 20 -18.30 -1.00 9.74
N ALA A 21 -17.11 -0.65 10.24
CA ALA A 21 -16.95 0.37 11.27
C ALA A 21 -16.77 1.79 10.72
N LEU A 22 -16.24 1.94 9.51
CA LEU A 22 -15.90 3.22 8.91
C LEU A 22 -16.67 3.45 7.60
N PRO A 23 -17.93 3.88 7.65
CA PRO A 23 -18.80 4.02 6.47
C PRO A 23 -18.30 5.06 5.45
N PHE A 24 -17.34 5.89 5.82
CA PHE A 24 -16.69 6.85 4.92
C PHE A 24 -15.56 6.22 4.10
N SER A 25 -15.11 5.02 4.43
CA SER A 25 -14.05 4.32 3.72
C SER A 25 -14.60 3.40 2.65
N ALA A 26 -13.87 3.28 1.55
CA ALA A 26 -14.09 2.28 0.52
C ALA A 26 -12.85 1.42 0.38
N VAL A 27 -12.94 0.26 -0.27
CA VAL A 27 -11.78 -0.58 -0.52
C VAL A 27 -11.79 -1.15 -1.93
N GLU A 28 -10.64 -1.11 -2.59
CA GLU A 28 -10.33 -1.82 -3.82
C GLU A 28 -9.38 -2.98 -3.48
N LEU A 29 -9.74 -4.17 -3.95
CA LEU A 29 -9.03 -5.42 -3.69
C LEU A 29 -8.39 -5.91 -4.99
N TYR A 30 -7.08 -5.99 -5.00
CA TYR A 30 -6.27 -6.33 -6.16
C TYR A 30 -5.89 -7.81 -6.12
N HIS A 31 -5.96 -8.46 -7.27
CA HIS A 31 -5.63 -9.87 -7.46
C HIS A 31 -4.40 -10.03 -8.37
N ASP A 32 -3.94 -11.26 -8.55
CA ASP A 32 -2.79 -11.60 -9.38
C ASP A 32 -3.06 -11.46 -10.89
N ASN A 33 -4.32 -11.52 -11.31
CA ASN A 33 -4.79 -11.44 -12.70
C ASN A 33 -5.17 -10.01 -13.15
N ASN A 34 -4.83 -8.99 -12.35
CA ASN A 34 -5.21 -7.58 -12.53
C ASN A 34 -6.72 -7.27 -12.40
N ASP A 35 -7.55 -8.21 -11.98
CA ASP A 35 -8.93 -7.90 -11.62
C ASP A 35 -8.96 -7.12 -10.31
N ILE A 36 -9.90 -6.21 -10.21
CA ILE A 36 -10.15 -5.42 -9.00
C ILE A 36 -11.59 -5.66 -8.56
N HIS A 37 -11.76 -5.95 -7.28
CA HIS A 37 -13.07 -5.96 -6.63
C HIS A 37 -13.17 -4.74 -5.72
N ALA A 38 -14.26 -3.98 -5.81
CA ALA A 38 -14.46 -2.79 -5.01
C ALA A 38 -15.71 -2.91 -4.14
N LEU A 39 -15.54 -2.64 -2.84
CA LEU A 39 -16.64 -2.57 -1.87
C LEU A 39 -16.84 -1.12 -1.43
N GLN A 40 -18.11 -0.74 -1.26
CA GLN A 40 -18.53 0.54 -0.67
C GLN A 40 -17.91 1.76 -1.39
N PRO A 41 -17.93 1.81 -2.76
CA PRO A 41 -17.21 2.81 -3.52
C PRO A 41 -17.68 4.24 -3.19
N ASN A 42 -16.74 5.08 -2.77
CA ASN A 42 -16.94 6.50 -2.53
C ASN A 42 -16.42 7.35 -3.72
N ASP A 43 -16.46 8.67 -3.60
CA ASP A 43 -16.02 9.56 -4.69
C ASP A 43 -14.50 9.48 -4.94
N VAL A 44 -13.70 9.20 -3.92
CA VAL A 44 -12.25 8.96 -4.07
C VAL A 44 -12.01 7.71 -4.91
N THR A 45 -12.70 6.61 -4.60
CA THR A 45 -12.65 5.37 -5.40
C THR A 45 -13.02 5.64 -6.85
N ARG A 46 -14.12 6.34 -7.10
CA ARG A 46 -14.58 6.64 -8.48
C ARG A 46 -13.56 7.46 -9.25
N ARG A 47 -12.96 8.48 -8.62
CA ARG A 47 -11.89 9.28 -9.25
C ARG A 47 -10.66 8.43 -9.54
N HIS A 48 -10.23 7.57 -8.60
CA HIS A 48 -9.09 6.68 -8.77
C HIS A 48 -9.29 5.70 -9.93
N LEU A 49 -10.42 5.01 -9.97
CA LEU A 49 -10.77 4.08 -11.05
C LEU A 49 -10.89 4.77 -12.42
N HIS A 50 -11.40 6.00 -12.43
CA HIS A 50 -11.46 6.81 -13.66
C HIS A 50 -10.07 7.13 -14.22
N ILE A 51 -9.10 7.42 -13.34
CA ILE A 51 -7.71 7.73 -13.75
C ILE A 51 -6.97 6.47 -14.18
N THR A 52 -7.14 5.37 -13.46
CA THR A 52 -6.41 4.13 -13.72
C THR A 52 -6.99 3.31 -14.86
N HIS A 53 -8.24 3.58 -15.24
CA HIS A 53 -8.99 2.79 -16.24
C HIS A 53 -9.00 1.30 -15.96
N SER A 54 -8.91 0.92 -14.69
CA SER A 54 -8.83 -0.49 -14.29
C SER A 54 -10.18 -1.17 -14.35
N PRO A 55 -10.30 -2.35 -14.97
CA PRO A 55 -11.50 -3.15 -14.91
C PRO A 55 -11.85 -3.48 -13.47
N THR A 56 -13.07 -3.15 -13.04
CA THR A 56 -13.47 -3.28 -11.64
C THR A 56 -14.85 -3.94 -11.53
N VAL A 57 -14.95 -4.92 -10.66
CA VAL A 57 -16.19 -5.56 -10.26
C VAL A 57 -16.63 -4.96 -8.93
N PHE A 58 -17.81 -4.35 -8.89
CA PHE A 58 -18.40 -3.87 -7.64
C PHE A 58 -19.13 -5.02 -6.95
N VAL A 59 -18.85 -5.20 -5.67
CA VAL A 59 -19.44 -6.26 -4.83
C VAL A 59 -19.99 -5.67 -3.54
N ASP A 60 -20.97 -6.35 -2.95
CA ASP A 60 -21.63 -5.90 -1.73
C ASP A 60 -21.02 -6.56 -0.46
N SER A 61 -20.27 -7.64 -0.63
CA SER A 61 -19.72 -8.43 0.48
C SER A 61 -18.33 -8.97 0.19
N MET A 62 -17.50 -9.09 1.22
CA MET A 62 -16.21 -9.78 1.16
C MET A 62 -16.34 -11.27 0.79
N THR A 63 -17.51 -11.87 0.95
CA THR A 63 -17.74 -13.27 0.53
C THR A 63 -17.74 -13.46 -0.98
N GLU A 64 -17.96 -12.39 -1.74
CA GLU A 64 -17.91 -12.38 -3.21
C GLU A 64 -16.50 -12.16 -3.76
N VAL A 65 -15.57 -11.77 -2.88
CA VAL A 65 -14.19 -11.48 -3.27
C VAL A 65 -13.36 -12.75 -3.33
N PRO A 66 -12.79 -13.09 -4.50
CA PRO A 66 -11.94 -14.27 -4.63
C PRO A 66 -10.61 -14.13 -3.85
N SER A 67 -9.93 -15.24 -3.64
CA SER A 67 -8.54 -15.31 -3.20
C SER A 67 -7.68 -15.79 -4.37
N PRO A 68 -6.38 -15.45 -4.38
CA PRO A 68 -5.65 -14.63 -3.42
C PRO A 68 -5.85 -13.12 -3.62
N ILE A 69 -5.60 -12.34 -2.58
CA ILE A 69 -5.58 -10.87 -2.61
C ILE A 69 -4.13 -10.39 -2.46
N SER A 70 -3.64 -9.63 -3.41
CA SER A 70 -2.28 -9.08 -3.37
C SER A 70 -2.20 -7.77 -2.57
N LYS A 71 -3.24 -6.95 -2.64
CA LYS A 71 -3.32 -5.65 -1.99
C LYS A 71 -4.78 -5.26 -1.72
N ALA A 72 -5.03 -4.64 -0.57
CA ALA A 72 -6.24 -3.86 -0.35
C ALA A 72 -5.87 -2.36 -0.32
N LEU A 73 -6.55 -1.57 -1.14
CA LEU A 73 -6.39 -0.12 -1.23
C LEU A 73 -7.63 0.54 -0.65
N PHE A 74 -7.51 1.06 0.55
CA PHE A 74 -8.57 1.85 1.16
C PHE A 74 -8.54 3.28 0.64
N SER A 75 -9.71 3.82 0.32
CA SER A 75 -9.88 5.20 -0.11
C SER A 75 -10.85 5.95 0.79
N THR A 76 -10.50 7.20 1.11
CA THR A 76 -11.30 8.10 1.94
C THR A 76 -10.94 9.54 1.63
N GLU A 77 -11.78 10.50 2.04
CA GLU A 77 -11.38 11.91 1.99
C GLU A 77 -10.24 12.19 2.97
N PRO A 78 -9.35 13.17 2.67
CA PRO A 78 -8.11 13.39 3.43
C PRO A 78 -8.30 13.60 4.94
N GLU A 79 -9.38 14.26 5.35
CA GLU A 79 -9.69 14.51 6.76
C GLU A 79 -9.99 13.24 7.57
N ASN A 80 -10.43 12.18 6.91
CA ASN A 80 -10.76 10.89 7.53
C ASN A 80 -9.59 9.91 7.54
N GLN A 81 -8.51 10.18 6.79
CA GLN A 81 -7.38 9.26 6.67
C GLN A 81 -6.70 8.95 8.03
N PRO A 82 -6.50 9.90 8.96
CA PRO A 82 -5.95 9.59 10.27
C PRO A 82 -6.79 8.55 11.04
N ALA A 83 -8.12 8.70 11.02
CA ALA A 83 -9.02 7.76 11.70
C ALA A 83 -8.97 6.36 11.07
N LEU A 84 -8.86 6.27 9.75
CA LEU A 84 -8.67 5.00 9.04
C LEU A 84 -7.34 4.33 9.42
N LEU A 85 -6.23 5.09 9.45
CA LEU A 85 -4.92 4.57 9.84
C LEU A 85 -4.89 4.07 11.29
N ASP A 86 -5.48 4.84 12.22
CA ASP A 86 -5.56 4.46 13.62
C ASP A 86 -6.41 3.21 13.81
N PHE A 87 -7.53 3.11 13.10
CA PHE A 87 -8.38 1.92 13.15
C PHE A 87 -7.66 0.68 12.61
N LEU A 88 -6.98 0.77 11.48
CA LEU A 88 -6.19 -0.32 10.90
C LEU A 88 -5.09 -0.79 11.85
N ARG A 89 -4.37 0.13 12.49
CA ARG A 89 -3.29 -0.17 13.44
C ARG A 89 -3.79 -0.75 14.77
N ALA A 90 -5.03 -0.46 15.13
CA ALA A 90 -5.67 -1.01 16.31
C ALA A 90 -6.19 -2.45 16.11
N GLN A 91 -6.23 -2.94 14.87
CA GLN A 91 -6.69 -4.30 14.59
C GLN A 91 -5.74 -5.36 15.17
N PRO A 92 -6.26 -6.49 15.67
CA PRO A 92 -5.41 -7.62 16.04
C PRO A 92 -4.50 -8.04 14.89
N ARG A 93 -3.22 -8.31 15.20
CA ARG A 93 -2.21 -8.76 14.21
C ARG A 93 -1.90 -7.76 13.10
N TYR A 94 -2.14 -6.44 13.34
CA TYR A 94 -1.77 -5.41 12.36
C TYR A 94 -0.28 -5.47 11.97
N ASP A 95 0.56 -5.98 12.84
CA ASP A 95 2.01 -6.19 12.63
C ASP A 95 2.34 -7.26 11.57
N ARG A 96 1.34 -8.04 11.14
CA ARG A 96 1.45 -8.97 10.00
C ARG A 96 1.27 -8.31 8.64
N TYR A 97 0.91 -7.04 8.60
CA TYR A 97 0.66 -6.28 7.39
C TYR A 97 1.64 -5.13 7.25
N GLU A 98 1.83 -4.67 6.04
CA GLU A 98 2.31 -3.32 5.75
C GLU A 98 1.09 -2.42 5.60
N ILE A 99 1.05 -1.32 6.36
CA ILE A 99 -0.01 -0.31 6.31
C ILE A 99 0.66 1.00 5.97
N VAL A 100 0.43 1.50 4.77
CA VAL A 100 1.14 2.68 4.23
C VAL A 100 0.16 3.65 3.58
N ALA A 101 0.22 4.92 3.98
CA ALA A 101 -0.44 5.99 3.22
C ALA A 101 0.35 6.27 1.94
N SER A 102 -0.24 5.98 0.79
CA SER A 102 0.37 6.24 -0.53
C SER A 102 -0.01 7.60 -1.10
N SER A 103 -1.04 8.23 -0.56
CA SER A 103 -1.41 9.64 -0.79
C SER A 103 -2.20 10.16 0.40
N SER A 104 -2.69 11.39 0.32
CA SER A 104 -3.57 11.96 1.36
C SER A 104 -4.96 11.29 1.47
N SER A 105 -5.36 10.52 0.45
CA SER A 105 -6.69 9.89 0.37
C SER A 105 -6.63 8.36 0.23
N LEU A 106 -5.43 7.77 0.17
CA LEU A 106 -5.24 6.34 -0.10
C LEU A 106 -4.36 5.70 0.97
N VAL A 107 -4.80 4.55 1.47
CA VAL A 107 -4.04 3.71 2.42
C VAL A 107 -3.95 2.29 1.87
N GLU A 108 -2.75 1.79 1.71
CA GLU A 108 -2.47 0.44 1.24
C GLU A 108 -2.29 -0.52 2.41
N LEU A 109 -2.90 -1.69 2.30
CA LEU A 109 -2.67 -2.85 3.15
C LEU A 109 -2.12 -3.97 2.27
N THR A 110 -0.90 -4.42 2.56
CA THR A 110 -0.23 -5.52 1.87
C THR A 110 0.35 -6.52 2.86
N ALA A 111 0.78 -7.68 2.37
CA ALA A 111 1.47 -8.66 3.20
C ALA A 111 2.75 -8.07 3.80
N LYS A 112 3.17 -8.58 4.95
CA LYS A 112 4.41 -8.15 5.61
C LYS A 112 5.61 -8.30 4.69
N GLY A 113 6.39 -7.22 4.54
CA GLY A 113 7.54 -7.16 3.62
C GLY A 113 7.17 -6.85 2.16
N ALA A 114 5.89 -6.87 1.80
CA ALA A 114 5.42 -6.47 0.46
C ALA A 114 5.29 -4.94 0.37
N ASN A 115 6.41 -4.27 0.50
CA ASN A 115 6.57 -2.82 0.35
C ASN A 115 7.72 -2.53 -0.62
N LYS A 116 7.90 -1.26 -1.00
CA LYS A 116 8.94 -0.89 -1.98
C LYS A 116 10.34 -1.35 -1.57
N GLY A 117 10.71 -1.23 -0.30
CA GLY A 117 12.00 -1.69 0.20
C GLY A 117 12.17 -3.20 0.13
N GLY A 118 11.15 -3.97 0.51
CA GLY A 118 11.15 -5.42 0.39
C GLY A 118 11.30 -5.89 -1.05
N MET A 119 10.60 -5.23 -1.99
CA MET A 119 10.67 -5.58 -3.41
C MET A 119 12.02 -5.21 -4.04
N VAL A 120 12.57 -4.04 -3.72
CA VAL A 120 13.92 -3.64 -4.17
C VAL A 120 14.98 -4.61 -3.63
N ARG A 121 14.90 -4.96 -2.35
CA ARG A 121 15.77 -5.97 -1.75
C ARG A 121 15.69 -7.30 -2.49
N ARG A 122 14.47 -7.80 -2.71
CA ARG A 122 14.27 -9.08 -3.40
C ARG A 122 14.80 -9.05 -4.83
N LEU A 123 14.62 -7.96 -5.55
CA LEU A 123 15.17 -7.77 -6.90
C LEU A 123 16.70 -7.78 -6.88
N ALA A 124 17.32 -7.06 -5.94
CA ALA A 124 18.79 -7.03 -5.81
C ALA A 124 19.35 -8.43 -5.51
N GLU A 125 18.71 -9.19 -4.61
CA GLU A 125 19.08 -10.59 -4.32
C GLU A 125 19.00 -11.46 -5.57
N LEU A 126 17.92 -11.37 -6.36
CA LEU A 126 17.73 -12.13 -7.60
C LEU A 126 18.79 -11.81 -8.67
N LEU A 127 19.23 -10.54 -8.72
CA LEU A 127 20.23 -10.07 -9.67
C LEU A 127 21.67 -10.22 -9.17
N GLY A 128 21.87 -10.68 -7.93
CA GLY A 128 23.20 -10.76 -7.30
C GLY A 128 23.84 -9.40 -7.04
N ILE A 129 23.03 -8.34 -6.89
CA ILE A 129 23.49 -6.97 -6.63
C ILE A 129 23.58 -6.76 -5.12
N ARG A 130 24.77 -6.33 -4.63
CA ARG A 130 24.94 -6.01 -3.22
C ARG A 130 24.21 -4.71 -2.89
N GLN A 131 23.64 -4.60 -1.68
CA GLN A 131 22.90 -3.46 -1.17
C GLN A 131 23.64 -2.14 -1.38
N GLU A 132 24.93 -2.08 -1.13
CA GLU A 132 25.78 -0.90 -1.29
C GLU A 132 25.83 -0.34 -2.72
N ASN A 133 25.48 -1.16 -3.70
CA ASN A 133 25.45 -0.81 -5.12
C ASN A 133 24.03 -0.47 -5.62
N VAL A 134 23.06 -0.34 -4.71
CA VAL A 134 21.67 0.01 -5.04
C VAL A 134 21.42 1.47 -4.72
N ALA A 135 21.01 2.24 -5.72
CA ALA A 135 20.56 3.62 -5.57
C ALA A 135 19.04 3.70 -5.69
N CYS A 136 18.40 4.40 -4.76
CA CYS A 136 16.95 4.64 -4.79
C CYS A 136 16.63 6.13 -4.74
N VAL A 137 15.56 6.52 -5.45
CA VAL A 137 15.00 7.87 -5.42
C VAL A 137 13.54 7.78 -4.97
N GLY A 138 13.13 8.61 -4.04
CA GLY A 138 11.75 8.63 -3.54
C GLY A 138 11.36 9.95 -2.91
N ASP A 139 10.06 10.23 -2.88
CA ASP A 139 9.52 11.51 -2.43
C ASP A 139 8.39 11.37 -1.40
N HIS A 140 7.83 10.16 -1.25
CA HIS A 140 6.64 9.94 -0.43
C HIS A 140 6.85 8.91 0.69
N ALA A 141 5.86 8.78 1.61
CA ALA A 141 5.94 7.89 2.77
C ALA A 141 6.17 6.41 2.40
N ASN A 142 5.57 5.94 1.30
CA ASN A 142 5.74 4.57 0.81
C ASN A 142 7.13 4.28 0.24
N ASP A 143 7.98 5.31 0.03
CA ASP A 143 9.35 5.18 -0.42
C ASP A 143 10.35 5.00 0.73
N ILE A 144 9.96 5.35 1.96
CA ILE A 144 10.84 5.33 3.13
C ILE A 144 11.50 3.97 3.32
N SER A 145 10.76 2.88 3.11
CA SER A 145 11.30 1.53 3.26
C SER A 145 12.45 1.23 2.28
N MET A 146 12.35 1.66 1.03
CA MET A 146 13.41 1.46 0.03
C MET A 146 14.58 2.43 0.22
N LEU A 147 14.31 3.68 0.61
CA LEU A 147 15.34 4.67 0.92
C LEU A 147 16.17 4.26 2.15
N ASN A 148 15.53 3.65 3.16
CA ASN A 148 16.22 3.11 4.33
C ASN A 148 17.09 1.89 4.01
N TRP A 149 16.70 1.11 3.01
CA TRP A 149 17.43 -0.10 2.64
C TRP A 149 18.54 0.16 1.63
N ALA A 150 18.39 1.12 0.71
CA ALA A 150 19.35 1.38 -0.35
C ALA A 150 20.75 1.75 0.19
N GLY A 151 21.79 1.41 -0.57
CA GLY A 151 23.16 1.87 -0.32
C GLY A 151 23.34 3.36 -0.60
N MET A 152 22.54 3.91 -1.53
CA MET A 152 22.47 5.33 -1.84
C MET A 152 21.01 5.75 -1.96
N ALA A 153 20.61 6.78 -1.22
CA ALA A 153 19.24 7.27 -1.19
C ALA A 153 19.16 8.75 -1.58
N PHE A 154 18.23 9.08 -2.45
CA PHE A 154 18.02 10.43 -2.97
C PHE A 154 16.56 10.84 -2.85
N ALA A 155 16.32 12.14 -2.66
CA ALA A 155 14.97 12.70 -2.69
C ALA A 155 14.96 14.06 -3.39
N PRO A 156 13.92 14.34 -4.21
CA PRO A 156 13.75 15.67 -4.80
C PRO A 156 13.40 16.69 -3.73
N ALA A 157 13.68 17.96 -4.05
CA ALA A 157 13.50 19.07 -3.09
C ALA A 157 12.07 19.24 -2.57
N ASN A 158 11.07 18.77 -3.33
CA ASN A 158 9.64 18.79 -2.99
C ASN A 158 9.15 17.50 -2.30
N ALA A 159 10.05 16.60 -1.90
CA ALA A 159 9.68 15.40 -1.15
C ALA A 159 9.06 15.75 0.21
N LEU A 160 8.27 14.82 0.76
CA LEU A 160 7.67 14.99 2.08
C LEU A 160 8.73 15.27 3.16
N PRO A 161 8.43 16.14 4.16
CA PRO A 161 9.38 16.47 5.22
C PRO A 161 9.97 15.24 5.92
N GLN A 162 9.18 14.21 6.14
CA GLN A 162 9.63 12.96 6.76
C GLN A 162 10.62 12.16 5.90
N VAL A 163 10.57 12.31 4.57
CA VAL A 163 11.55 11.72 3.65
C VAL A 163 12.85 12.53 3.69
N LEU A 164 12.74 13.86 3.62
CA LEU A 164 13.90 14.76 3.69
C LEU A 164 14.62 14.71 5.04
N ALA A 165 13.95 14.26 6.09
CA ALA A 165 14.53 14.09 7.44
C ALA A 165 15.30 12.78 7.62
N LEU A 166 15.27 11.87 6.66
CA LEU A 166 16.04 10.62 6.72
C LEU A 166 17.55 10.92 6.61
N PRO A 167 18.39 10.46 7.56
CA PRO A 167 19.79 10.88 7.64
C PRO A 167 20.66 10.42 6.47
N GLN A 168 20.25 9.35 5.77
CA GLN A 168 20.96 8.79 4.60
C GLN A 168 20.49 9.38 3.26
N VAL A 169 19.49 10.24 3.26
CA VAL A 169 18.93 10.81 2.03
C VAL A 169 19.72 12.03 1.58
N HIS A 170 20.18 12.00 0.33
CA HIS A 170 20.76 13.14 -0.37
C HIS A 170 19.66 13.89 -1.11
N ARG A 171 19.52 15.17 -0.83
CA ARG A 171 18.56 16.05 -1.51
C ARG A 171 19.10 16.44 -2.90
N LEU A 172 18.27 16.26 -3.93
CA LEU A 172 18.53 16.66 -5.30
C LEU A 172 18.12 18.12 -5.54
#